data_83e263990dc531bb771e61af798fe169
#
_entry.id   83e263990dc531bb771e61af798fe169
#
_cell.length_a   1.000
_cell.length_b   1.000
_cell.length_c   1.000
_cell.angle_alpha   90.00
_cell.angle_beta   90.00
_cell.angle_gamma   90.00
#
_symmetry.space_group_name_H-M   'P 1'
#
loop_
_entity.id
_entity.type
_entity.pdbx_description
1 polymer ?
#
loop_
_entity_poly.entity_id
_entity_poly.type
_entity_poly.pdbx_seq_one_letter_code
_entity_poly.pdbx_strand_id
1 'polypeptide(L)'
;MPHSQRLGPRPLPLHLGTALMTLASSESAWRLSKQGSPSSKPNSTAGSPIAELLAEIPPGGSQQFEAALHREIARRLDRLAEGVLAYRRHPVHRELENPPTVWSEGDTKLLDYGATHRAARKRRARAVLVIPSLINRWEVLDLTAEKSFLRAMAAEGLRPYLVDWGTPDADERRFDLTAYVQRLERALAFVSKRARRAPAVMGYCMGGTLAVALTARQPRKVAGLALLAAPWDFHADKTGHAFLLSAGLMLAKLADTAGELPVDILQTLFWSLDPWLAVKKFGRFLGMGQGSEHAREFVLLEDWLNDGAPLAGPTARECLVGWYGDNLPGTNKWVVGGKRIVPSRIKRPALVMIPSGDRIVPPLSAGALADPKRGLRNVTRVDLPLGHIGMMVSGRARELCWTPLIEWLKAR
;
A
#
# COMPACT_ATOMS: atom_id res chain seq x y z
N MET A 1 -14.93 22.85 10.65
CA MET A 1 -15.42 22.36 9.35
C MET A 1 -16.38 21.22 9.63
N PRO A 2 -17.54 21.08 8.98
CA PRO A 2 -18.38 19.91 9.16
C PRO A 2 -17.55 18.68 8.80
N HIS A 3 -17.58 17.67 9.67
CA HIS A 3 -16.84 16.43 9.50
C HIS A 3 -17.26 15.80 8.17
N SER A 4 -16.33 15.68 7.22
CA SER A 4 -16.60 14.99 5.96
C SER A 4 -17.07 13.57 6.28
N GLN A 5 -18.21 13.20 5.75
CA GLN A 5 -18.79 11.86 5.96
C GLN A 5 -17.81 10.80 5.46
N ARG A 6 -17.44 9.82 6.31
CA ARG A 6 -16.61 8.69 5.91
C ARG A 6 -17.26 7.92 4.76
N LEU A 7 -16.53 7.76 3.67
CA LEU A 7 -17.02 7.07 2.48
C LEU A 7 -16.67 5.57 2.47
N GLY A 8 -15.72 5.16 3.32
CA GLY A 8 -15.24 3.76 3.35
C GLY A 8 -16.28 2.73 3.82
N PRO A 9 -16.05 1.46 3.47
CA PRO A 9 -15.06 1.01 2.50
C PRO A 9 -15.44 1.39 1.07
N ARG A 10 -14.46 1.68 0.24
CA ARG A 10 -14.66 2.14 -1.15
C ARG A 10 -14.23 1.08 -2.16
N PRO A 11 -14.97 0.86 -3.24
CA PRO A 11 -16.36 1.31 -3.45
C PRO A 11 -17.34 0.43 -2.62
N LEU A 12 -18.21 1.04 -1.84
CA LEU A 12 -19.16 0.30 -0.98
C LEU A 12 -20.03 -0.71 -1.75
N PRO A 13 -20.61 -0.37 -2.91
CA PRO A 13 -21.43 -1.33 -3.69
C PRO A 13 -20.65 -2.61 -4.06
N LEU A 14 -19.36 -2.50 -4.37
CA LEU A 14 -18.51 -3.65 -4.66
C LEU A 14 -18.37 -4.58 -3.44
N HIS A 15 -18.07 -4.02 -2.28
CA HIS A 15 -17.91 -4.79 -1.05
C HIS A 15 -19.20 -5.50 -0.62
N LEU A 16 -20.35 -4.80 -0.69
CA LEU A 16 -21.66 -5.38 -0.37
C LEU A 16 -22.06 -6.42 -1.40
N GLY A 17 -21.91 -6.12 -2.69
CA GLY A 17 -22.25 -7.05 -3.77
C GLY A 17 -21.44 -8.33 -3.70
N THR A 18 -20.13 -8.22 -3.45
CA THR A 18 -19.26 -9.41 -3.27
C THR A 18 -19.70 -10.26 -2.07
N ALA A 19 -19.98 -9.63 -0.93
CA ALA A 19 -20.46 -10.34 0.25
C ALA A 19 -21.77 -11.08 -0.04
N LEU A 20 -22.74 -10.40 -0.64
CA LEU A 20 -24.02 -10.99 -1.04
C LEU A 20 -23.85 -12.14 -2.02
N MET A 21 -23.12 -11.96 -3.11
CA MET A 21 -22.93 -13.01 -4.12
C MET A 21 -22.20 -14.22 -3.58
N THR A 22 -21.15 -14.02 -2.79
CA THR A 22 -20.37 -15.14 -2.26
C THR A 22 -21.16 -15.92 -1.19
N LEU A 23 -21.91 -15.23 -0.33
CA LEU A 23 -22.70 -15.88 0.69
C LEU A 23 -23.91 -16.61 0.06
N ALA A 24 -24.58 -16.01 -0.95
CA ALA A 24 -25.64 -16.66 -1.70
C ALA A 24 -25.13 -17.88 -2.50
N SER A 25 -23.91 -17.82 -3.05
CA SER A 25 -23.33 -18.96 -3.78
C SER A 25 -23.06 -20.15 -2.86
N SER A 26 -22.89 -19.97 -1.55
CA SER A 26 -22.74 -21.04 -0.57
C SER A 26 -24.01 -21.89 -0.47
N GLU A 27 -25.18 -21.26 -0.56
CA GLU A 27 -26.47 -21.96 -0.59
C GLU A 27 -26.64 -22.76 -1.89
N SER A 28 -26.30 -22.16 -3.03
CA SER A 28 -26.36 -22.83 -4.32
C SER A 28 -25.40 -24.02 -4.40
N ALA A 29 -24.17 -23.87 -3.87
CA ALA A 29 -23.19 -24.94 -3.80
C ALA A 29 -23.70 -26.11 -2.92
N TRP A 30 -24.36 -25.80 -1.80
CA TRP A 30 -24.98 -26.81 -0.95
C TRP A 30 -26.09 -27.56 -1.68
N ARG A 31 -27.00 -26.86 -2.35
CA ARG A 31 -28.09 -27.49 -3.13
C ARG A 31 -27.56 -28.41 -4.23
N LEU A 32 -26.52 -27.96 -4.97
CA LEU A 32 -25.87 -28.77 -6.00
C LEU A 32 -25.17 -30.01 -5.43
N SER A 33 -24.58 -29.94 -4.23
CA SER A 33 -23.94 -31.09 -3.57
C SER A 33 -24.94 -32.19 -3.23
N LYS A 34 -26.22 -31.80 -2.93
CA LYS A 34 -27.32 -32.78 -2.65
C LYS A 34 -27.84 -33.47 -3.90
N GLN A 35 -27.81 -32.79 -5.05
CA GLN A 35 -28.42 -33.32 -6.29
C GLN A 35 -27.54 -34.34 -7.02
N GLY A 36 -26.33 -34.62 -6.52
CA GLY A 36 -25.40 -35.57 -7.13
C GLY A 36 -25.21 -35.26 -8.61
N SER A 37 -24.35 -34.32 -8.95
CA SER A 37 -24.17 -33.89 -10.36
C SER A 37 -23.75 -35.10 -11.23
N PRO A 38 -24.52 -35.48 -12.25
CA PRO A 38 -24.21 -36.62 -13.13
C PRO A 38 -22.93 -36.44 -13.99
N SER A 39 -22.29 -35.25 -13.95
CA SER A 39 -21.16 -34.87 -14.80
C SER A 39 -19.81 -34.81 -14.11
N SER A 40 -19.69 -35.04 -12.83
CA SER A 40 -18.40 -35.16 -12.17
C SER A 40 -17.84 -36.57 -12.32
N LYS A 41 -16.82 -36.73 -13.14
CA LYS A 41 -16.01 -37.95 -13.18
C LYS A 41 -15.62 -38.30 -11.75
N PRO A 42 -15.68 -39.59 -11.32
CA PRO A 42 -15.47 -39.99 -9.93
C PRO A 42 -14.08 -39.71 -9.35
N ASN A 43 -13.21 -39.06 -10.07
CA ASN A 43 -11.80 -38.86 -9.70
C ASN A 43 -11.42 -37.51 -9.11
N SER A 44 -12.34 -36.54 -8.90
CA SER A 44 -11.93 -35.19 -8.44
C SER A 44 -12.43 -34.76 -7.06
N THR A 45 -13.28 -35.52 -6.37
CA THR A 45 -13.83 -35.13 -5.06
C THR A 45 -13.65 -36.16 -3.95
N ALA A 46 -13.25 -37.42 -4.22
CA ALA A 46 -12.88 -38.36 -3.19
C ALA A 46 -11.57 -37.92 -2.53
N GLY A 47 -11.63 -37.46 -1.25
CA GLY A 47 -10.48 -36.98 -0.48
C GLY A 47 -10.39 -35.45 -0.34
N SER A 48 -11.39 -34.67 -0.78
CA SER A 48 -11.45 -33.24 -0.48
C SER A 48 -11.85 -33.04 1.00
N PRO A 49 -11.16 -32.19 1.79
CA PRO A 49 -11.55 -31.86 3.17
C PRO A 49 -13.00 -31.37 3.30
N ILE A 50 -13.55 -30.75 2.27
CA ILE A 50 -14.96 -30.34 2.22
C ILE A 50 -15.88 -31.53 2.10
N ALA A 51 -15.53 -32.53 1.31
CA ALA A 51 -16.33 -33.75 1.17
C ALA A 51 -16.36 -34.55 2.49
N GLU A 52 -15.24 -34.61 3.20
CA GLU A 52 -15.15 -35.24 4.54
C GLU A 52 -16.06 -34.52 5.54
N LEU A 53 -15.99 -33.18 5.61
CA LEU A 53 -16.85 -32.38 6.48
C LEU A 53 -18.35 -32.51 6.13
N LEU A 54 -18.68 -32.58 4.84
CA LEU A 54 -20.07 -32.78 4.41
C LEU A 54 -20.60 -34.18 4.75
N ALA A 55 -19.73 -35.21 4.81
CA ALA A 55 -20.07 -36.55 5.21
C ALA A 55 -20.39 -36.68 6.72
N GLU A 56 -19.95 -35.74 7.55
CA GLU A 56 -20.29 -35.65 8.98
C GLU A 56 -21.75 -35.22 9.23
N ILE A 57 -22.45 -34.71 8.21
CA ILE A 57 -23.87 -34.34 8.35
C ILE A 57 -24.71 -35.60 8.47
N PRO A 58 -25.43 -35.82 9.61
CA PRO A 58 -26.16 -37.05 9.84
C PRO A 58 -27.30 -37.23 8.83
N PRO A 59 -27.69 -38.46 8.53
CA PRO A 59 -28.87 -38.74 7.71
C PRO A 59 -30.10 -38.02 8.28
N GLY A 60 -30.78 -37.21 7.43
CA GLY A 60 -31.89 -36.35 7.86
C GLY A 60 -31.49 -34.96 8.38
N GLY A 61 -30.19 -34.70 8.64
CA GLY A 61 -29.68 -33.41 9.13
C GLY A 61 -29.61 -32.30 8.08
N SER A 62 -29.90 -32.59 6.83
CA SER A 62 -29.82 -31.63 5.71
C SER A 62 -30.64 -30.35 5.91
N GLN A 63 -31.86 -30.46 6.44
CA GLN A 63 -32.75 -29.33 6.68
C GLN A 63 -32.22 -28.42 7.82
N GLN A 64 -31.69 -29.06 8.87
CA GLN A 64 -31.08 -28.34 9.99
C GLN A 64 -29.81 -27.62 9.56
N PHE A 65 -28.98 -28.26 8.73
CA PHE A 65 -27.79 -27.62 8.14
C PHE A 65 -28.16 -26.44 7.27
N GLU A 66 -29.17 -26.56 6.39
CA GLU A 66 -29.64 -25.48 5.53
C GLU A 66 -30.14 -24.27 6.34
N ALA A 67 -30.93 -24.54 7.40
CA ALA A 67 -31.36 -23.49 8.32
C ALA A 67 -30.20 -22.85 9.09
N ALA A 68 -29.18 -23.59 9.46
CA ALA A 68 -27.98 -23.09 10.10
C ALA A 68 -27.13 -22.24 9.12
N LEU A 69 -26.99 -22.68 7.86
CA LEU A 69 -26.30 -21.97 6.80
C LEU A 69 -26.98 -20.61 6.51
N HIS A 70 -28.31 -20.59 6.40
CA HIS A 70 -29.05 -19.34 6.19
C HIS A 70 -28.87 -18.38 7.37
N ARG A 71 -28.93 -18.85 8.60
CA ARG A 71 -28.68 -18.00 9.78
C ARG A 71 -27.27 -17.42 9.77
N GLU A 72 -26.27 -18.24 9.41
CA GLU A 72 -24.88 -17.80 9.38
C GLU A 72 -24.63 -16.78 8.24
N ILE A 73 -25.27 -16.96 7.08
CA ILE A 73 -25.23 -16.00 5.97
C ILE A 73 -25.81 -14.64 6.43
N ALA A 74 -27.03 -14.66 6.98
CA ALA A 74 -27.68 -13.45 7.49
C ALA A 74 -26.80 -12.76 8.54
N ARG A 75 -26.31 -13.52 9.53
CA ARG A 75 -25.44 -13.00 10.58
C ARG A 75 -24.18 -12.33 10.05
N ARG A 76 -23.54 -12.88 9.02
CA ARG A 76 -22.33 -12.29 8.42
C ARG A 76 -22.63 -11.00 7.65
N LEU A 77 -23.76 -10.93 6.94
CA LEU A 77 -24.20 -9.74 6.24
C LEU A 77 -24.55 -8.62 7.22
N ASP A 78 -25.31 -8.93 8.26
CA ASP A 78 -25.67 -7.98 9.32
C ASP A 78 -24.41 -7.44 10.01
N ARG A 79 -23.48 -8.32 10.39
CA ARG A 79 -22.21 -7.87 10.99
C ARG A 79 -21.36 -7.00 10.07
N LEU A 80 -21.36 -7.26 8.76
CA LEU A 80 -20.70 -6.36 7.80
C LEU A 80 -21.37 -5.00 7.76
N ALA A 81 -22.71 -4.97 7.62
CA ALA A 81 -23.47 -3.73 7.55
C ALA A 81 -23.34 -2.89 8.82
N GLU A 82 -23.55 -3.50 9.98
CA GLU A 82 -23.41 -2.87 11.28
C GLU A 82 -21.98 -2.37 11.52
N GLY A 83 -20.96 -3.17 11.14
CA GLY A 83 -19.56 -2.78 11.26
C GLY A 83 -19.21 -1.57 10.40
N VAL A 84 -19.73 -1.51 9.18
CA VAL A 84 -19.55 -0.35 8.28
C VAL A 84 -20.27 0.88 8.85
N LEU A 85 -21.49 0.73 9.37
CA LEU A 85 -22.23 1.84 10.00
C LEU A 85 -21.54 2.35 11.27
N ALA A 86 -21.07 1.44 12.13
CA ALA A 86 -20.31 1.79 13.32
C ALA A 86 -19.03 2.58 12.99
N TYR A 87 -18.27 2.10 11.97
CA TYR A 87 -17.08 2.81 11.46
C TYR A 87 -17.44 4.21 10.95
N ARG A 88 -18.50 4.34 10.13
CA ARG A 88 -18.89 5.63 9.55
C ARG A 88 -19.34 6.65 10.58
N ARG A 89 -19.94 6.19 11.69
CA ARG A 89 -20.43 7.02 12.81
C ARG A 89 -19.39 7.26 13.89
N HIS A 90 -18.23 6.60 13.82
CA HIS A 90 -17.22 6.69 14.86
C HIS A 90 -16.66 8.12 14.98
N PRO A 91 -16.54 8.71 16.18
CA PRO A 91 -16.19 10.14 16.33
C PRO A 91 -14.71 10.45 16.13
N VAL A 92 -13.83 9.43 16.16
CA VAL A 92 -12.38 9.65 16.11
C VAL A 92 -11.92 10.22 14.76
N HIS A 93 -10.99 11.16 14.82
CA HIS A 93 -10.27 11.68 13.64
C HIS A 93 -8.78 11.77 13.96
N ARG A 94 -7.95 11.89 12.92
CA ARG A 94 -6.52 12.15 13.09
C ARG A 94 -6.34 13.57 13.64
N GLU A 95 -5.75 13.68 14.82
CA GLU A 95 -5.58 14.95 15.58
C GLU A 95 -4.17 15.53 15.44
N LEU A 96 -3.24 14.84 14.77
CA LEU A 96 -1.87 15.29 14.64
C LEU A 96 -1.78 16.51 13.72
N GLU A 97 -1.16 17.58 14.25
CA GLU A 97 -0.80 18.74 13.44
C GLU A 97 0.26 18.37 12.39
N ASN A 98 0.02 18.84 11.18
CA ASN A 98 0.98 18.66 10.10
C ASN A 98 2.21 19.56 10.35
N PRO A 99 3.42 19.04 10.08
CA PRO A 99 4.63 19.84 10.13
C PRO A 99 4.59 21.00 9.11
N PRO A 100 5.40 22.06 9.31
CA PRO A 100 5.42 23.19 8.41
C PRO A 100 5.83 22.77 7.00
N THR A 101 5.13 23.31 6.01
CA THR A 101 5.52 23.24 4.59
C THR A 101 6.71 24.17 4.36
N VAL A 102 7.80 23.63 3.84
CA VAL A 102 9.04 24.40 3.58
C VAL A 102 9.34 24.59 2.10
N TRP A 103 8.64 23.90 1.24
CA TRP A 103 8.70 24.03 -0.21
C TRP A 103 7.40 23.49 -0.82
N SER A 104 6.98 24.06 -1.93
CA SER A 104 5.84 23.58 -2.71
C SER A 104 6.04 23.82 -4.19
N GLU A 105 5.41 22.96 -5.02
CA GLU A 105 5.32 23.11 -6.46
C GLU A 105 4.03 22.43 -6.94
N GLY A 106 3.09 23.21 -7.49
CA GLY A 106 1.71 22.75 -7.67
C GLY A 106 1.11 22.30 -6.33
N ASP A 107 0.40 21.20 -6.34
CA ASP A 107 -0.17 20.62 -5.11
C ASP A 107 0.86 19.88 -4.26
N THR A 108 2.02 19.56 -4.80
CA THR A 108 3.07 18.87 -4.06
C THR A 108 3.73 19.77 -3.03
N LYS A 109 3.81 19.31 -1.78
CA LYS A 109 4.43 19.99 -0.65
C LYS A 109 5.58 19.19 -0.07
N LEU A 110 6.51 19.86 0.56
CA LEU A 110 7.57 19.25 1.34
C LEU A 110 7.40 19.65 2.81
N LEU A 111 7.06 18.68 3.66
CA LEU A 111 6.79 18.86 5.08
C LEU A 111 8.08 18.62 5.88
N ASP A 112 8.46 19.57 6.76
CA ASP A 112 9.68 19.48 7.59
C ASP A 112 9.39 18.86 8.97
N TYR A 113 9.51 17.56 9.07
CA TYR A 113 9.38 16.83 10.35
C TYR A 113 10.52 17.15 11.35
N GLY A 114 11.60 17.76 10.90
CA GLY A 114 12.62 18.28 11.81
C GLY A 114 12.09 19.36 12.74
N ALA A 115 10.99 20.03 12.40
CA ALA A 115 10.32 21.00 13.26
C ALA A 115 9.59 20.34 14.45
N THR A 116 9.29 19.04 14.39
CA THR A 116 8.51 18.34 15.43
C THR A 116 9.31 17.98 16.68
N HIS A 117 10.66 17.91 16.57
CA HIS A 117 11.48 17.52 17.71
C HIS A 117 12.81 18.29 17.78
N ARG A 118 13.22 18.70 18.99
CA ARG A 118 14.48 19.47 19.21
C ARG A 118 15.74 18.77 18.74
N ALA A 119 15.80 17.45 18.82
CA ALA A 119 16.96 16.67 18.36
C ALA A 119 17.22 16.81 16.86
N ALA A 120 16.16 16.90 16.05
CA ALA A 120 16.23 17.07 14.60
C ALA A 120 16.54 18.50 14.16
N ARG A 121 16.45 19.49 15.05
CA ARG A 121 16.78 20.90 14.78
C ARG A 121 18.29 21.17 14.86
N LYS A 122 19.06 20.24 15.37
CA LYS A 122 20.52 20.40 15.49
C LYS A 122 21.16 20.53 14.10
N ARG A 123 22.16 21.42 13.98
CA ARG A 123 22.89 21.66 12.71
C ARG A 123 23.47 20.40 12.08
N ARG A 124 23.79 19.37 12.88
CA ARG A 124 24.33 18.08 12.44
C ARG A 124 23.25 17.03 12.12
N ALA A 125 21.98 17.32 12.34
CA ALA A 125 20.89 16.38 12.02
C ALA A 125 20.95 15.95 10.55
N ARG A 126 20.89 14.65 10.28
CA ARG A 126 20.97 14.13 8.92
C ARG A 126 19.62 14.27 8.23
N ALA A 127 19.62 14.94 7.08
CA ALA A 127 18.42 15.11 6.27
C ALA A 127 18.06 13.81 5.55
N VAL A 128 16.77 13.49 5.52
CA VAL A 128 16.20 12.36 4.79
C VAL A 128 15.03 12.87 3.95
N LEU A 129 15.12 12.72 2.63
CA LEU A 129 13.97 12.94 1.74
C LEU A 129 13.11 11.68 1.75
N VAL A 130 11.87 11.78 2.21
CA VAL A 130 10.92 10.68 2.35
C VAL A 130 9.88 10.76 1.24
N ILE A 131 9.78 9.69 0.46
CA ILE A 131 8.93 9.60 -0.74
C ILE A 131 7.86 8.52 -0.49
N PRO A 132 6.61 8.89 -0.21
CA PRO A 132 5.50 7.96 -0.08
C PRO A 132 4.97 7.52 -1.45
N SER A 133 3.99 6.61 -1.46
CA SER A 133 3.25 6.24 -2.66
C SER A 133 2.53 7.43 -3.28
N LEU A 134 2.27 7.38 -4.59
CA LEU A 134 1.37 8.33 -5.30
C LEU A 134 -0.12 7.99 -5.10
N ILE A 135 -0.43 6.76 -4.72
CA ILE A 135 -1.81 6.24 -4.68
C ILE A 135 -2.45 6.52 -3.32
N ASN A 136 -1.78 6.09 -2.25
CA ASN A 136 -2.25 6.33 -0.90
C ASN A 136 -1.52 7.53 -0.31
N ARG A 137 -2.24 8.30 0.48
CA ARG A 137 -1.66 9.45 1.18
C ARG A 137 -0.60 9.02 2.17
N TRP A 138 0.20 9.96 2.62
CA TRP A 138 1.40 9.73 3.44
C TRP A 138 1.12 9.46 4.92
N GLU A 139 -0.10 9.67 5.41
CA GLU A 139 -0.45 9.66 6.84
C GLU A 139 -0.21 8.32 7.54
N VAL A 140 -0.09 7.21 6.80
CA VAL A 140 0.34 5.93 7.39
C VAL A 140 1.73 5.99 8.03
N LEU A 141 2.57 6.95 7.60
CA LEU A 141 3.88 7.20 8.17
C LEU A 141 3.83 8.10 9.43
N ASP A 142 2.66 8.70 9.73
CA ASP A 142 2.40 9.59 10.87
C ASP A 142 0.93 9.46 11.34
N LEU A 143 0.49 8.24 11.67
CA LEU A 143 -0.92 7.93 11.87
C LEU A 143 -1.45 8.46 13.21
N THR A 144 -0.77 8.15 14.32
CA THR A 144 -1.02 8.65 15.68
C THR A 144 0.27 9.09 16.32
N ALA A 145 0.23 9.70 17.50
CA ALA A 145 1.44 10.10 18.23
C ALA A 145 2.36 8.91 18.54
N GLU A 146 1.78 7.76 18.87
CA GLU A 146 2.50 6.51 19.18
C GLU A 146 2.96 5.79 17.89
N LYS A 147 2.16 5.90 16.82
CA LYS A 147 2.41 5.27 15.52
C LYS A 147 2.79 6.30 14.46
N SER A 148 3.79 7.11 14.80
CA SER A 148 4.43 8.06 13.91
C SER A 148 5.89 7.67 13.68
N PHE A 149 6.17 7.05 12.56
CA PHE A 149 7.54 6.74 12.14
C PHE A 149 8.35 8.02 11.89
N LEU A 150 7.75 9.02 11.27
CA LEU A 150 8.46 10.28 10.94
C LEU A 150 8.83 11.09 12.19
N ARG A 151 7.94 11.15 13.21
CA ARG A 151 8.26 11.80 14.48
C ARG A 151 9.28 11.00 15.29
N ALA A 152 9.24 9.67 15.21
CA ALA A 152 10.28 8.82 15.79
C ALA A 152 11.65 9.09 15.16
N MET A 153 11.76 9.22 13.83
CA MET A 153 13.00 9.63 13.16
C MET A 153 13.49 10.99 13.67
N ALA A 154 12.58 11.96 13.84
CA ALA A 154 12.94 13.29 14.34
C ALA A 154 13.42 13.25 15.80
N ALA A 155 12.80 12.45 16.65
CA ALA A 155 13.19 12.23 18.04
C ALA A 155 14.61 11.62 18.14
N GLU A 156 14.96 10.78 17.18
CA GLU A 156 16.26 10.13 17.04
C GLU A 156 17.34 11.01 16.34
N GLY A 157 17.02 12.28 16.08
CA GLY A 157 17.97 13.27 15.55
C GLY A 157 18.17 13.25 14.04
N LEU A 158 17.32 12.54 13.30
CA LEU A 158 17.21 12.69 11.85
C LEU A 158 16.29 13.88 11.52
N ARG A 159 16.42 14.43 10.32
CA ARG A 159 15.53 15.49 9.82
C ARG A 159 14.78 15.02 8.59
N PRO A 160 13.62 14.36 8.76
CA PRO A 160 12.80 13.92 7.64
C PRO A 160 12.15 15.13 6.93
N TYR A 161 12.24 15.13 5.61
CA TYR A 161 11.48 15.98 4.70
C TYR A 161 10.55 15.09 3.92
N LEU A 162 9.27 15.12 4.25
CA LEU A 162 8.25 14.28 3.64
C LEU A 162 7.68 14.96 2.40
N VAL A 163 7.62 14.25 1.30
CA VAL A 163 6.86 14.64 0.10
C VAL A 163 5.38 14.34 0.36
N ASP A 164 4.56 15.38 0.37
CA ASP A 164 3.11 15.29 0.28
C ASP A 164 2.74 15.59 -1.18
N TRP A 165 2.24 14.59 -1.88
CA TRP A 165 1.92 14.72 -3.31
C TRP A 165 0.68 15.59 -3.58
N GLY A 166 -0.20 15.75 -2.57
CA GLY A 166 -1.49 16.41 -2.76
C GLY A 166 -2.44 15.56 -3.62
N THR A 167 -3.26 16.24 -4.39
CA THR A 167 -4.16 15.65 -5.40
C THR A 167 -3.87 16.31 -6.74
N PRO A 168 -3.63 15.55 -7.81
CA PRO A 168 -3.28 16.13 -9.11
C PRO A 168 -4.30 17.17 -9.57
N ASP A 169 -3.87 18.41 -9.77
CA ASP A 169 -4.66 19.46 -10.38
C ASP A 169 -4.82 19.27 -11.90
N ALA A 170 -5.43 20.22 -12.60
CA ALA A 170 -5.68 20.11 -14.03
C ALA A 170 -4.40 19.96 -14.87
N ASP A 171 -3.28 20.58 -14.45
CA ASP A 171 -2.00 20.47 -15.14
C ASP A 171 -1.28 19.18 -14.74
N GLU A 172 -1.33 18.80 -13.47
CA GLU A 172 -0.71 17.58 -12.95
C GLU A 172 -1.40 16.29 -13.45
N ARG A 173 -2.66 16.34 -13.89
CA ARG A 173 -3.32 15.23 -14.59
C ARG A 173 -2.63 14.81 -15.89
N ARG A 174 -1.76 15.65 -16.43
CA ARG A 174 -0.91 15.35 -17.61
C ARG A 174 0.45 14.80 -17.26
N PHE A 175 0.75 14.62 -15.97
CA PHE A 175 2.06 14.15 -15.54
C PHE A 175 2.24 12.65 -15.83
N ASP A 176 3.39 12.36 -16.42
CA ASP A 176 3.97 11.03 -16.50
C ASP A 176 4.90 10.79 -15.29
N LEU A 177 5.46 9.59 -15.19
CA LEU A 177 6.43 9.27 -14.13
C LEU A 177 7.71 10.13 -14.23
N THR A 178 8.05 10.59 -15.43
CA THR A 178 9.19 11.50 -15.63
C THR A 178 8.95 12.82 -14.93
N ALA A 179 7.77 13.42 -15.08
CA ALA A 179 7.41 14.69 -14.45
C ALA A 179 7.48 14.58 -12.91
N TYR A 180 6.94 13.49 -12.32
CA TYR A 180 7.05 13.25 -10.89
C TYR A 180 8.50 13.08 -10.42
N VAL A 181 9.34 12.33 -11.14
CA VAL A 181 10.75 12.18 -10.78
C VAL A 181 11.52 13.51 -10.92
N GLN A 182 11.25 14.32 -11.93
CA GLN A 182 11.85 15.64 -12.08
C GLN A 182 11.44 16.59 -10.94
N ARG A 183 10.18 16.51 -10.47
CA ARG A 183 9.72 17.22 -9.28
C ARG A 183 10.51 16.78 -8.03
N LEU A 184 10.74 15.48 -7.87
CA LEU A 184 11.61 14.95 -6.80
C LEU A 184 13.05 15.44 -6.92
N GLU A 185 13.59 15.64 -8.14
CA GLU A 185 14.93 16.22 -8.34
C GLU A 185 15.01 17.64 -7.80
N ARG A 186 13.96 18.45 -7.99
CA ARG A 186 13.86 19.83 -7.45
C ARG A 186 13.72 19.82 -5.93
N ALA A 187 12.86 18.94 -5.37
CA ALA A 187 12.74 18.75 -3.92
C ALA A 187 14.07 18.29 -3.29
N LEU A 188 14.77 17.34 -3.92
CA LEU A 188 16.09 16.88 -3.49
C LEU A 188 17.13 18.01 -3.48
N ALA A 189 17.12 18.86 -4.52
CA ALA A 189 18.02 20.02 -4.61
C ALA A 189 17.74 21.02 -3.48
N PHE A 190 16.46 21.30 -3.20
CA PHE A 190 16.06 22.13 -2.06
C PHE A 190 16.56 21.57 -0.73
N VAL A 191 16.32 20.27 -0.45
CA VAL A 191 16.77 19.62 0.78
C VAL A 191 18.28 19.63 0.90
N SER A 192 19.01 19.34 -0.20
CA SER A 192 20.49 19.36 -0.23
C SER A 192 21.04 20.73 0.09
N LYS A 193 20.47 21.80 -0.48
CA LYS A 193 20.85 23.20 -0.20
C LYS A 193 20.62 23.55 1.28
N ARG A 194 19.43 23.18 1.81
CA ARG A 194 19.07 23.46 3.20
C ARG A 194 19.93 22.68 4.20
N ALA A 195 20.23 21.41 3.92
CA ALA A 195 21.06 20.56 4.74
C ALA A 195 22.58 20.82 4.56
N ARG A 196 22.99 21.57 3.52
CA ARG A 196 24.39 21.80 3.10
C ARG A 196 25.19 20.52 2.86
N ARG A 197 24.51 19.44 2.51
CA ARG A 197 25.08 18.11 2.21
C ARG A 197 24.02 17.25 1.50
N ALA A 198 24.48 16.16 0.88
CA ALA A 198 23.58 15.19 0.29
C ALA A 198 22.70 14.53 1.37
N PRO A 199 21.35 14.54 1.24
CA PRO A 199 20.48 13.79 2.14
C PRO A 199 20.47 12.30 1.78
N ALA A 200 20.02 11.45 2.70
CA ALA A 200 19.53 10.13 2.36
C ALA A 200 18.16 10.26 1.66
N VAL A 201 17.83 9.29 0.83
CA VAL A 201 16.51 9.17 0.19
C VAL A 201 15.85 7.90 0.70
N MET A 202 14.62 8.00 1.15
CA MET A 202 13.81 6.87 1.59
C MET A 202 12.53 6.82 0.77
N GLY A 203 12.19 5.65 0.22
CA GLY A 203 10.93 5.45 -0.49
C GLY A 203 10.13 4.28 0.08
N TYR A 204 8.82 4.48 0.22
CA TYR A 204 7.88 3.48 0.68
C TYR A 204 6.92 3.10 -0.45
N CYS A 205 6.72 1.78 -0.67
CA CYS A 205 5.85 1.26 -1.72
C CYS A 205 6.27 1.79 -3.10
N MET A 206 5.34 2.28 -3.92
CA MET A 206 5.61 2.92 -5.20
C MET A 206 6.61 4.09 -5.09
N GLY A 207 6.62 4.82 -3.96
CA GLY A 207 7.62 5.85 -3.68
C GLY A 207 9.05 5.31 -3.66
N GLY A 208 9.23 4.03 -3.33
CA GLY A 208 10.52 3.35 -3.42
C GLY A 208 10.98 3.17 -4.87
N THR A 209 10.10 2.79 -5.77
CA THR A 209 10.40 2.70 -7.22
C THR A 209 10.83 4.08 -7.77
N LEU A 210 10.12 5.15 -7.38
CA LEU A 210 10.50 6.53 -7.74
C LEU A 210 11.83 6.95 -7.12
N ALA A 211 12.12 6.52 -5.88
CA ALA A 211 13.39 6.78 -5.19
C ALA A 211 14.59 6.13 -5.90
N VAL A 212 14.41 4.92 -6.46
CA VAL A 212 15.41 4.27 -7.32
C VAL A 212 15.68 5.13 -8.55
N ALA A 213 14.64 5.60 -9.24
CA ALA A 213 14.78 6.44 -10.42
C ALA A 213 15.48 7.77 -10.10
N LEU A 214 15.05 8.46 -9.02
CA LEU A 214 15.69 9.67 -8.52
C LEU A 214 17.18 9.46 -8.24
N THR A 215 17.52 8.38 -7.51
CA THR A 215 18.91 8.08 -7.15
C THR A 215 19.75 7.74 -8.38
N ALA A 216 19.20 6.98 -9.33
CA ALA A 216 19.89 6.67 -10.59
C ALA A 216 20.17 7.95 -11.41
N ARG A 217 19.26 8.92 -11.40
CA ARG A 217 19.40 10.19 -12.12
C ARG A 217 20.31 11.19 -11.41
N GLN A 218 20.29 11.23 -10.08
CA GLN A 218 21.03 12.18 -9.23
C GLN A 218 22.00 11.51 -8.24
N PRO A 219 22.87 10.56 -8.67
CA PRO A 219 23.63 9.72 -7.74
C PRO A 219 24.61 10.51 -6.85
N ARG A 220 25.09 11.67 -7.30
CA ARG A 220 26.00 12.50 -6.51
C ARG A 220 25.30 13.28 -5.40
N LYS A 221 23.97 13.47 -5.51
CA LYS A 221 23.15 14.24 -4.55
C LYS A 221 22.48 13.38 -3.49
N VAL A 222 22.69 12.06 -3.49
CA VAL A 222 22.09 11.11 -2.56
C VAL A 222 23.18 10.48 -1.71
N ALA A 223 23.06 10.52 -0.37
CA ALA A 223 24.02 9.92 0.56
C ALA A 223 23.80 8.39 0.70
N GLY A 224 22.55 7.96 0.72
CA GLY A 224 22.12 6.56 0.79
C GLY A 224 20.66 6.41 0.38
N LEU A 225 20.26 5.18 0.01
CA LEU A 225 18.93 4.86 -0.50
C LEU A 225 18.27 3.79 0.37
N ALA A 226 17.17 4.10 1.04
CA ALA A 226 16.37 3.15 1.81
C ALA A 226 15.06 2.85 1.08
N LEU A 227 14.75 1.57 0.87
CA LEU A 227 13.62 1.10 0.11
C LEU A 227 12.77 0.17 0.98
N LEU A 228 11.53 0.56 1.23
CA LEU A 228 10.59 -0.12 2.10
C LEU A 228 9.45 -0.68 1.27
N ALA A 229 9.33 -1.99 1.19
CA ALA A 229 8.30 -2.67 0.39
C ALA A 229 8.17 -2.09 -1.04
N ALA A 230 9.30 -1.78 -1.69
CA ALA A 230 9.34 -1.13 -2.99
C ALA A 230 9.19 -2.16 -4.12
N PRO A 231 8.14 -2.11 -4.96
CA PRO A 231 7.99 -3.03 -6.07
C PRO A 231 9.05 -2.74 -7.14
N TRP A 232 9.62 -3.81 -7.71
CA TRP A 232 10.58 -3.67 -8.80
C TRP A 232 10.40 -4.69 -9.94
N ASP A 233 10.34 -5.97 -9.62
CA ASP A 233 9.99 -7.00 -10.59
C ASP A 233 8.48 -7.28 -10.51
N PHE A 234 7.72 -6.72 -11.43
CA PHE A 234 6.27 -6.82 -11.45
C PHE A 234 5.76 -8.17 -11.98
N HIS A 235 6.66 -9.02 -12.50
CA HIS A 235 6.34 -10.37 -12.96
C HIS A 235 6.87 -11.47 -12.04
N ALA A 236 7.48 -11.11 -10.91
CA ALA A 236 8.03 -12.07 -9.96
C ALA A 236 6.97 -12.99 -9.35
N ASP A 237 5.73 -12.51 -9.20
CA ASP A 237 4.57 -13.30 -8.79
C ASP A 237 3.43 -13.12 -9.79
N LYS A 238 3.23 -14.13 -10.64
CA LYS A 238 2.21 -14.09 -11.69
C LYS A 238 0.78 -14.31 -11.17
N THR A 239 0.63 -14.91 -10.01
CA THR A 239 -0.69 -15.29 -9.46
C THR A 239 -1.39 -14.12 -8.80
N GLY A 240 -0.66 -13.29 -8.06
CA GLY A 240 -1.23 -12.14 -7.32
C GLY A 240 -1.70 -10.98 -8.20
N HIS A 241 -1.22 -10.88 -9.45
CA HIS A 241 -1.50 -9.75 -10.34
C HIS A 241 -2.24 -10.11 -11.63
N ALA A 242 -2.83 -11.31 -11.70
CA ALA A 242 -3.50 -11.80 -12.91
C ALA A 242 -4.59 -10.84 -13.42
N PHE A 243 -5.37 -10.25 -12.52
CA PHE A 243 -6.39 -9.26 -12.87
C PHE A 243 -5.77 -7.99 -13.46
N LEU A 244 -4.71 -7.46 -12.87
CA LEU A 244 -4.00 -6.28 -13.37
C LEU A 244 -3.37 -6.52 -14.75
N LEU A 245 -2.82 -7.72 -14.96
CA LEU A 245 -2.25 -8.10 -16.27
C LEU A 245 -3.34 -8.18 -17.35
N SER A 246 -4.52 -8.71 -17.01
CA SER A 246 -5.62 -8.88 -17.98
C SER A 246 -6.38 -7.58 -18.25
N ALA A 247 -6.59 -6.73 -17.24
CA ALA A 247 -7.37 -5.49 -17.33
C ALA A 247 -6.53 -4.24 -17.63
N GLY A 248 -5.20 -4.33 -17.56
CA GLY A 248 -4.30 -3.17 -17.59
C GLY A 248 -4.48 -2.24 -18.79
N LEU A 249 -4.61 -2.79 -20.00
CA LEU A 249 -4.83 -1.99 -21.21
C LEU A 249 -6.19 -1.27 -21.20
N MET A 250 -7.24 -1.92 -20.71
CA MET A 250 -8.58 -1.31 -20.62
C MET A 250 -8.59 -0.17 -19.61
N LEU A 251 -7.98 -0.39 -18.43
CA LEU A 251 -7.87 0.61 -17.39
C LEU A 251 -6.97 1.78 -17.81
N ALA A 252 -5.92 1.54 -18.57
CA ALA A 252 -5.09 2.58 -19.14
C ALA A 252 -5.86 3.46 -20.14
N LYS A 253 -6.68 2.85 -21.00
CA LYS A 253 -7.59 3.61 -21.88
C LYS A 253 -8.60 4.44 -21.10
N LEU A 254 -9.17 3.88 -20.04
CA LEU A 254 -10.08 4.61 -19.16
C LEU A 254 -9.39 5.83 -18.55
N ALA A 255 -8.17 5.65 -18.02
CA ALA A 255 -7.37 6.72 -17.43
C ALA A 255 -7.02 7.81 -18.45
N ASP A 256 -6.68 7.44 -19.68
CA ASP A 256 -6.42 8.40 -20.77
C ASP A 256 -7.66 9.22 -21.12
N THR A 257 -8.83 8.57 -21.18
CA THR A 257 -10.10 9.25 -21.54
C THR A 257 -10.57 10.18 -20.41
N ALA A 258 -10.43 9.75 -19.16
CA ALA A 258 -10.86 10.51 -17.97
C ALA A 258 -9.81 11.56 -17.53
N GLY A 259 -8.57 11.51 -18.06
CA GLY A 259 -7.43 12.32 -17.61
C GLY A 259 -6.79 11.81 -16.31
N GLU A 260 -7.42 10.86 -15.63
CA GLU A 260 -6.93 10.24 -14.40
C GLU A 260 -7.51 8.83 -14.20
N LEU A 261 -6.84 8.02 -13.40
CA LEU A 261 -7.40 6.77 -12.90
C LEU A 261 -8.06 7.05 -11.53
N PRO A 262 -9.39 6.97 -11.44
CA PRO A 262 -10.13 7.33 -10.22
C PRO A 262 -9.78 6.46 -9.02
N VAL A 263 -9.92 7.03 -7.82
CA VAL A 263 -9.65 6.34 -6.54
C VAL A 263 -10.45 5.04 -6.40
N ASP A 264 -11.71 5.01 -6.78
CA ASP A 264 -12.56 3.82 -6.66
C ASP A 264 -12.07 2.65 -7.55
N ILE A 265 -11.47 2.96 -8.71
CA ILE A 265 -10.84 1.94 -9.56
C ILE A 265 -9.57 1.42 -8.88
N LEU A 266 -8.73 2.31 -8.33
CA LEU A 266 -7.54 1.91 -7.57
C LEU A 266 -7.91 1.04 -6.36
N GLN A 267 -8.95 1.41 -5.63
CA GLN A 267 -9.46 0.62 -4.50
C GLN A 267 -10.01 -0.74 -4.95
N THR A 268 -10.64 -0.82 -6.13
CA THR A 268 -11.08 -2.09 -6.72
C THR A 268 -9.91 -3.01 -7.03
N LEU A 269 -8.77 -2.48 -7.49
CA LEU A 269 -7.55 -3.25 -7.70
C LEU A 269 -7.00 -3.81 -6.37
N PHE A 270 -6.98 -3.01 -5.31
CA PHE A 270 -6.59 -3.50 -3.98
C PHE A 270 -7.60 -4.52 -3.40
N TRP A 271 -8.90 -4.31 -3.61
CA TRP A 271 -9.93 -5.27 -3.22
C TRP A 271 -9.71 -6.64 -3.86
N SER A 272 -9.26 -6.72 -5.11
CA SER A 272 -9.03 -7.99 -5.81
C SER A 272 -7.96 -8.88 -5.16
N LEU A 273 -7.09 -8.34 -4.30
CA LEU A 273 -6.07 -9.08 -3.56
C LEU A 273 -6.64 -9.91 -2.39
N ASP A 274 -7.71 -9.46 -1.76
CA ASP A 274 -8.48 -10.21 -0.75
C ASP A 274 -9.94 -9.71 -0.71
N PRO A 275 -10.82 -10.24 -1.60
CA PRO A 275 -12.20 -9.80 -1.68
C PRO A 275 -13.02 -9.99 -0.39
N TRP A 276 -12.58 -10.90 0.49
CA TRP A 276 -13.22 -11.18 1.78
C TRP A 276 -12.72 -10.29 2.93
N LEU A 277 -11.70 -9.48 2.71
CA LEU A 277 -11.09 -8.68 3.77
C LEU A 277 -12.10 -7.75 4.45
N ALA A 278 -12.99 -7.11 3.69
CA ALA A 278 -13.99 -6.19 4.23
C ALA A 278 -14.94 -6.91 5.20
N VAL A 279 -15.48 -8.08 4.82
CA VAL A 279 -16.36 -8.89 5.68
C VAL A 279 -15.67 -9.24 6.99
N LYS A 280 -14.42 -9.70 6.92
CA LYS A 280 -13.64 -10.11 8.09
C LYS A 280 -13.34 -8.92 9.02
N LYS A 281 -12.83 -7.80 8.46
CA LYS A 281 -12.34 -6.67 9.28
C LYS A 281 -13.46 -5.87 9.91
N PHE A 282 -14.56 -5.57 9.19
CA PHE A 282 -15.69 -4.85 9.76
C PHE A 282 -16.48 -5.70 10.74
N GLY A 283 -16.60 -7.01 10.49
CA GLY A 283 -17.18 -7.94 11.46
C GLY A 283 -16.37 -8.07 12.75
N ARG A 284 -15.03 -7.95 12.71
CA ARG A 284 -14.17 -7.90 13.91
C ARG A 284 -14.28 -6.55 14.63
N PHE A 285 -14.38 -5.46 13.90
CA PHE A 285 -14.48 -4.12 14.46
C PHE A 285 -15.65 -3.97 15.42
N LEU A 286 -16.80 -4.60 15.15
CA LEU A 286 -17.93 -4.64 16.07
C LEU A 286 -17.61 -5.28 17.42
N GLY A 287 -16.69 -6.25 17.46
CA GLY A 287 -16.23 -6.89 18.70
C GLY A 287 -15.17 -6.10 19.46
N MET A 288 -14.66 -5.02 18.88
CA MET A 288 -13.74 -4.10 19.58
C MET A 288 -14.58 -3.12 20.41
N GLY A 289 -14.24 -2.92 21.67
CA GLY A 289 -14.89 -1.85 22.46
C GLY A 289 -14.71 -0.52 21.72
N GLN A 290 -15.81 0.16 21.38
CA GLN A 290 -15.77 1.35 20.50
C GLN A 290 -14.90 2.49 21.05
N GLY A 291 -14.72 2.59 22.37
CA GLY A 291 -13.79 3.53 23.02
C GLY A 291 -12.36 3.02 23.15
N SER A 292 -12.05 1.81 22.71
CA SER A 292 -10.71 1.22 22.85
C SER A 292 -9.71 1.84 21.89
N GLU A 293 -8.42 1.80 22.25
CA GLU A 293 -7.32 2.21 21.36
C GLU A 293 -7.33 1.42 20.06
N HIS A 294 -7.60 0.11 20.10
CA HIS A 294 -7.68 -0.73 18.92
C HIS A 294 -8.81 -0.31 17.94
N ALA A 295 -9.97 0.09 18.47
CA ALA A 295 -11.06 0.61 17.65
C ALA A 295 -10.68 1.96 17.01
N ARG A 296 -10.05 2.87 17.78
CA ARG A 296 -9.55 4.15 17.27
C ARG A 296 -8.52 3.95 16.16
N GLU A 297 -7.55 3.08 16.38
CA GLU A 297 -6.53 2.74 15.37
C GLU A 297 -7.12 2.13 14.11
N PHE A 298 -8.07 1.21 14.26
CA PHE A 298 -8.80 0.63 13.13
C PHE A 298 -9.46 1.71 12.29
N VAL A 299 -10.18 2.64 12.93
CA VAL A 299 -10.89 3.72 12.22
C VAL A 299 -9.93 4.65 11.49
N LEU A 300 -8.85 5.08 12.15
CA LEU A 300 -7.84 5.96 11.52
C LEU A 300 -7.14 5.27 10.33
N LEU A 301 -6.88 3.98 10.46
CA LEU A 301 -6.28 3.20 9.37
C LEU A 301 -7.27 3.02 8.21
N GLU A 302 -8.54 2.77 8.48
CA GLU A 302 -9.58 2.70 7.46
C GLU A 302 -9.82 4.05 6.78
N ASP A 303 -9.79 5.16 7.54
CA ASP A 303 -9.87 6.50 6.97
C ASP A 303 -8.72 6.71 5.96
N TRP A 304 -7.49 6.41 6.35
CA TRP A 304 -6.33 6.49 5.46
C TRP A 304 -6.44 5.56 4.24
N LEU A 305 -6.86 4.30 4.44
CA LEU A 305 -7.02 3.34 3.34
C LEU A 305 -8.02 3.82 2.28
N ASN A 306 -9.05 4.54 2.69
CA ASN A 306 -10.14 4.98 1.82
C ASN A 306 -9.94 6.42 1.29
N ASP A 307 -8.92 7.15 1.78
CA ASP A 307 -8.54 8.50 1.33
C ASP A 307 -7.35 8.45 0.35
N GLY A 308 -7.50 7.74 -0.74
CA GLY A 308 -6.52 7.68 -1.81
C GLY A 308 -6.55 8.92 -2.71
N ALA A 309 -5.48 9.12 -3.48
CA ALA A 309 -5.43 10.11 -4.55
C ALA A 309 -5.61 9.42 -5.93
N PRO A 310 -6.30 10.05 -6.90
CA PRO A 310 -6.34 9.55 -8.27
C PRO A 310 -4.95 9.60 -8.88
N LEU A 311 -4.64 8.68 -9.81
CA LEU A 311 -3.41 8.76 -10.59
C LEU A 311 -3.64 9.55 -11.88
N ALA A 312 -2.75 10.48 -12.17
CA ALA A 312 -2.71 11.16 -13.47
C ALA A 312 -2.73 10.13 -14.63
N GLY A 313 -3.47 10.42 -15.69
CA GLY A 313 -3.70 9.47 -16.79
C GLY A 313 -2.42 8.88 -17.37
N PRO A 314 -1.43 9.69 -17.81
CA PRO A 314 -0.16 9.17 -18.32
C PRO A 314 0.60 8.32 -17.29
N THR A 315 0.61 8.72 -16.01
CA THR A 315 1.22 7.94 -14.93
C THR A 315 0.52 6.59 -14.75
N ALA A 316 -0.82 6.57 -14.75
CA ALA A 316 -1.59 5.33 -14.66
C ALA A 316 -1.28 4.40 -15.83
N ARG A 317 -1.19 4.92 -17.05
CA ARG A 317 -0.78 4.15 -18.24
C ARG A 317 0.62 3.56 -18.09
N GLU A 318 1.62 4.35 -17.67
CA GLU A 318 2.97 3.85 -17.47
C GLU A 318 3.02 2.75 -16.40
N CYS A 319 2.27 2.88 -15.31
CA CYS A 319 2.16 1.85 -14.28
C CYS A 319 1.49 0.58 -14.83
N LEU A 320 0.30 0.71 -15.43
CA LEU A 320 -0.51 -0.44 -15.85
C LEU A 320 0.12 -1.19 -17.04
N VAL A 321 0.61 -0.46 -18.04
CA VAL A 321 1.20 -1.06 -19.25
C VAL A 321 2.69 -1.28 -19.06
N GLY A 322 3.43 -0.26 -18.66
CA GLY A 322 4.90 -0.34 -18.61
C GLY A 322 5.42 -1.18 -17.44
N TRP A 323 4.80 -1.04 -16.24
CA TRP A 323 5.28 -1.78 -15.07
C TRP A 323 4.61 -3.15 -14.98
N TYR A 324 3.28 -3.20 -14.91
CA TYR A 324 2.56 -4.47 -14.77
C TYR A 324 2.52 -5.26 -16.07
N GLY A 325 2.29 -4.62 -17.23
CA GLY A 325 2.27 -5.29 -18.54
C GLY A 325 3.65 -5.72 -19.01
N ASP A 326 4.58 -4.80 -19.20
CA ASP A 326 5.88 -5.04 -19.83
C ASP A 326 7.03 -5.30 -18.85
N ASN A 327 6.78 -5.14 -17.54
CA ASN A 327 7.80 -5.26 -16.49
C ASN A 327 9.06 -4.44 -16.78
N LEU A 328 8.90 -3.20 -17.25
CA LEU A 328 10.04 -2.37 -17.65
C LEU A 328 11.09 -2.19 -16.54
N PRO A 329 10.72 -2.01 -15.23
CA PRO A 329 11.70 -1.95 -14.15
C PRO A 329 12.47 -3.26 -13.98
N GLY A 330 11.77 -4.41 -13.84
CA GLY A 330 12.39 -5.71 -13.60
C GLY A 330 13.29 -6.17 -14.76
N THR A 331 12.99 -5.72 -15.99
CA THR A 331 13.79 -5.99 -17.19
C THR A 331 14.88 -4.94 -17.47
N ASN A 332 15.03 -3.94 -16.59
CA ASN A 332 15.95 -2.81 -16.75
C ASN A 332 15.71 -2.01 -18.05
N LYS A 333 14.48 -1.98 -18.56
CA LYS A 333 14.09 -1.22 -19.77
C LYS A 333 13.37 0.10 -19.43
N TRP A 334 13.05 0.34 -18.16
CA TRP A 334 12.38 1.56 -17.75
C TRP A 334 13.25 2.79 -18.01
N VAL A 335 12.68 3.78 -18.70
CA VAL A 335 13.34 5.04 -19.07
C VAL A 335 12.60 6.20 -18.39
N VAL A 336 13.33 7.07 -17.71
CA VAL A 336 12.79 8.26 -17.04
C VAL A 336 13.56 9.48 -17.50
N GLY A 337 12.90 10.41 -18.20
CA GLY A 337 13.51 11.62 -18.74
C GLY A 337 14.75 11.31 -19.59
N GLY A 338 14.63 10.35 -20.52
CA GLY A 338 15.69 9.92 -21.43
C GLY A 338 16.77 9.03 -20.80
N LYS A 339 16.74 8.77 -19.47
CA LYS A 339 17.73 7.93 -18.80
C LYS A 339 17.15 6.57 -18.44
N ARG A 340 17.80 5.50 -18.88
CA ARG A 340 17.46 4.12 -18.49
C ARG A 340 17.81 3.91 -17.02
N ILE A 341 16.86 3.38 -16.25
CA ILE A 341 16.99 3.12 -14.82
C ILE A 341 17.48 1.68 -14.63
N VAL A 342 18.69 1.54 -14.10
CA VAL A 342 19.35 0.25 -13.90
C VAL A 342 19.91 0.22 -12.46
N PRO A 343 19.29 -0.53 -11.53
CA PRO A 343 19.70 -0.55 -10.11
C PRO A 343 21.18 -0.91 -9.92
N SER A 344 21.71 -1.85 -10.69
CA SER A 344 23.12 -2.28 -10.56
C SER A 344 24.14 -1.18 -10.90
N ARG A 345 23.73 -0.06 -11.49
CA ARG A 345 24.58 1.12 -11.73
C ARG A 345 24.58 2.11 -10.57
N ILE A 346 23.68 1.94 -9.60
CA ILE A 346 23.63 2.76 -8.40
C ILE A 346 24.71 2.26 -7.42
N LYS A 347 25.74 3.09 -7.18
CA LYS A 347 26.88 2.75 -6.29
C LYS A 347 26.69 3.23 -4.85
N ARG A 348 25.57 3.92 -4.56
CA ARG A 348 25.27 4.43 -3.21
C ARG A 348 24.91 3.30 -2.28
N PRO A 349 25.27 3.38 -0.99
CA PRO A 349 24.78 2.43 0.00
C PRO A 349 23.24 2.37 -0.05
N ALA A 350 22.70 1.16 -0.03
CA ALA A 350 21.26 0.94 -0.08
C ALA A 350 20.82 -0.02 1.02
N LEU A 351 19.60 0.18 1.51
CA LEU A 351 18.86 -0.72 2.40
C LEU A 351 17.58 -1.12 1.70
N VAL A 352 17.30 -2.42 1.63
CA VAL A 352 16.04 -2.94 1.10
C VAL A 352 15.35 -3.74 2.19
N MET A 353 14.20 -3.25 2.65
CA MET A 353 13.39 -3.88 3.68
C MET A 353 12.16 -4.54 3.05
N ILE A 354 12.01 -5.84 3.26
CA ILE A 354 11.04 -6.69 2.56
C ILE A 354 10.11 -7.33 3.59
N PRO A 355 8.83 -6.90 3.66
CA PRO A 355 7.86 -7.58 4.50
C PRO A 355 7.50 -8.94 3.91
N SER A 356 7.76 -10.04 4.63
CA SER A 356 7.53 -11.41 4.13
C SER A 356 6.05 -11.78 4.02
N GLY A 357 5.17 -11.10 4.76
CA GLY A 357 3.70 -11.24 4.68
C GLY A 357 3.03 -10.21 3.79
N ASP A 358 3.76 -9.54 2.90
CA ASP A 358 3.22 -8.51 2.01
C ASP A 358 2.42 -9.13 0.87
N ARG A 359 1.12 -8.78 0.80
CA ARG A 359 0.22 -9.18 -0.27
C ARG A 359 0.01 -8.08 -1.32
N ILE A 360 0.44 -6.85 -1.04
CA ILE A 360 0.33 -5.70 -1.95
C ILE A 360 1.54 -5.67 -2.88
N VAL A 361 2.74 -5.77 -2.30
CA VAL A 361 4.00 -5.91 -3.03
C VAL A 361 4.59 -7.27 -2.69
N PRO A 362 4.51 -8.25 -3.60
CA PRO A 362 5.07 -9.58 -3.35
C PRO A 362 6.54 -9.47 -2.92
N PRO A 363 6.96 -10.23 -1.89
CA PRO A 363 8.35 -10.20 -1.41
C PRO A 363 9.39 -10.44 -2.50
N LEU A 364 9.07 -11.27 -3.48
CA LEU A 364 9.93 -11.52 -4.65
C LEU A 364 10.10 -10.29 -5.53
N SER A 365 9.04 -9.48 -5.68
CA SER A 365 9.10 -8.22 -6.43
C SER A 365 10.06 -7.22 -5.78
N ALA A 366 9.90 -6.94 -4.49
CA ALA A 366 10.78 -6.05 -3.74
C ALA A 366 12.20 -6.63 -3.63
N GLY A 367 12.32 -7.95 -3.47
CA GLY A 367 13.58 -8.68 -3.37
C GLY A 367 14.47 -8.55 -4.60
N ALA A 368 13.90 -8.31 -5.77
CA ALA A 368 14.66 -8.09 -7.01
C ALA A 368 15.63 -6.90 -6.91
N LEU A 369 15.34 -5.90 -6.06
CA LEU A 369 16.25 -4.79 -5.80
C LEU A 369 17.50 -5.20 -5.02
N ALA A 370 17.46 -6.30 -4.27
CA ALA A 370 18.58 -6.85 -3.55
C ALA A 370 19.19 -8.09 -4.25
N ASP A 371 18.78 -8.39 -5.49
CA ASP A 371 19.34 -9.48 -6.27
C ASP A 371 20.83 -9.22 -6.56
N PRO A 372 21.74 -10.20 -6.28
CA PRO A 372 23.20 -9.99 -6.44
C PRO A 372 23.63 -9.73 -7.89
N LYS A 373 22.85 -10.18 -8.87
CA LYS A 373 23.20 -10.08 -10.29
C LYS A 373 22.61 -8.83 -10.96
N ARG A 374 21.36 -8.50 -10.64
CA ARG A 374 20.57 -7.47 -11.33
C ARG A 374 20.21 -6.27 -10.45
N GLY A 375 20.17 -6.46 -9.13
CA GLY A 375 19.80 -5.45 -8.13
C GLY A 375 20.89 -4.43 -7.83
N LEU A 376 20.73 -3.74 -6.72
CA LEU A 376 21.67 -2.76 -6.18
C LEU A 376 22.96 -3.42 -5.74
N ARG A 377 24.11 -2.78 -6.01
CA ARG A 377 25.45 -3.41 -5.75
C ARG A 377 25.88 -3.31 -4.29
N ASN A 378 25.64 -2.18 -3.63
CA ASN A 378 26.01 -1.94 -2.24
C ASN A 378 24.74 -1.94 -1.38
N VAL A 379 24.16 -3.12 -1.18
CA VAL A 379 22.82 -3.29 -0.59
C VAL A 379 22.88 -4.14 0.68
N THR A 380 22.19 -3.65 1.71
CA THR A 380 21.80 -4.44 2.89
C THR A 380 20.34 -4.87 2.69
N ARG A 381 20.07 -6.18 2.76
CA ARG A 381 18.71 -6.73 2.71
C ARG A 381 18.25 -7.07 4.11
N VAL A 382 17.02 -6.72 4.43
CA VAL A 382 16.35 -7.06 5.71
C VAL A 382 14.95 -7.60 5.39
N ASP A 383 14.73 -8.86 5.71
CA ASP A 383 13.41 -9.51 5.61
C ASP A 383 12.68 -9.35 6.95
N LEU A 384 11.40 -8.91 6.89
CA LEU A 384 10.61 -8.57 8.06
C LEU A 384 9.39 -9.51 8.16
N PRO A 385 9.12 -10.17 9.32
CA PRO A 385 7.92 -10.98 9.51
C PRO A 385 6.68 -10.09 9.75
N LEU A 386 6.41 -9.20 8.82
CA LEU A 386 5.35 -8.18 8.84
C LEU A 386 4.63 -8.16 7.48
N GLY A 387 3.47 -7.48 7.42
CA GLY A 387 2.79 -7.14 6.17
C GLY A 387 3.14 -5.72 5.70
N HIS A 388 2.66 -5.37 4.50
CA HIS A 388 2.92 -4.07 3.85
C HIS A 388 2.67 -2.87 4.77
N ILE A 389 1.46 -2.75 5.27
CA ILE A 389 1.05 -1.66 6.16
C ILE A 389 1.58 -1.92 7.58
N GLY A 390 1.62 -3.19 7.99
CA GLY A 390 2.06 -3.60 9.31
C GLY A 390 3.50 -3.21 9.64
N MET A 391 4.39 -3.06 8.64
CA MET A 391 5.75 -2.57 8.87
C MET A 391 5.78 -1.10 9.35
N MET A 392 4.70 -0.34 9.14
CA MET A 392 4.57 1.04 9.61
C MET A 392 3.77 1.16 10.90
N VAL A 393 2.67 0.38 11.07
CA VAL A 393 1.69 0.64 12.14
C VAL A 393 1.45 -0.51 13.11
N SER A 394 2.03 -1.70 12.90
CA SER A 394 1.86 -2.80 13.86
C SER A 394 2.58 -2.55 15.17
N GLY A 395 2.17 -3.24 16.25
CA GLY A 395 2.83 -3.16 17.55
C GLY A 395 4.33 -3.54 17.52
N ARG A 396 4.76 -4.33 16.52
CA ARG A 396 6.15 -4.74 16.31
C ARG A 396 6.93 -3.86 15.32
N ALA A 397 6.25 -2.87 14.69
CA ALA A 397 6.87 -2.04 13.65
C ALA A 397 8.10 -1.29 14.17
N ARG A 398 8.03 -0.72 15.37
CA ARG A 398 9.14 0.04 15.97
C ARG A 398 10.38 -0.81 16.13
N GLU A 399 10.24 -2.00 16.68
CA GLU A 399 11.36 -2.92 16.92
C GLU A 399 11.95 -3.46 15.62
N LEU A 400 11.10 -4.01 14.77
CA LEU A 400 11.55 -4.80 13.61
C LEU A 400 11.87 -3.94 12.37
N CYS A 401 11.22 -2.80 12.21
CA CYS A 401 11.39 -1.96 11.03
C CYS A 401 12.02 -0.60 11.35
N TRP A 402 11.43 0.17 12.28
CA TRP A 402 11.84 1.57 12.47
C TRP A 402 13.24 1.68 13.06
N THR A 403 13.56 0.95 14.14
CA THR A 403 14.87 1.02 14.80
C THR A 403 16.01 0.69 13.86
N PRO A 404 16.05 -0.48 13.17
CA PRO A 404 17.15 -0.79 12.26
C PRO A 404 17.25 0.19 11.08
N LEU A 405 16.13 0.71 10.58
CA LEU A 405 16.11 1.71 9.51
C LEU A 405 16.70 3.05 9.99
N ILE A 406 16.31 3.53 11.16
CA ILE A 406 16.82 4.78 11.75
C ILE A 406 18.32 4.68 12.01
N GLU A 407 18.80 3.58 12.55
CA GLU A 407 20.23 3.33 12.77
C GLU A 407 21.01 3.33 11.46
N TRP A 408 20.48 2.64 10.45
CA TRP A 408 21.10 2.65 9.13
C TRP A 408 21.16 4.06 8.54
N LEU A 409 20.09 4.85 8.65
CA LEU A 409 20.04 6.24 8.16
C LEU A 409 20.98 7.17 8.93
N LYS A 410 21.14 7.01 10.24
CA LYS A 410 22.10 7.77 11.05
C LYS A 410 23.54 7.60 10.60
N ALA A 411 23.87 6.50 10.00
CA ALA A 411 25.22 6.21 9.49
C ALA A 411 25.49 6.85 8.10
N ARG A 412 24.55 7.56 7.44
CA ARG A 412 24.66 8.04 6.04
C ARG A 412 24.76 9.54 5.87
#